data_360befc856f71005cd23babec76f9a2e
#
_entry.id   360befc856f71005cd23babec76f9a2e
#
_cell.length_a   1.000
_cell.length_b   1.000
_cell.length_c   1.000
_cell.angle_alpha   90.00
_cell.angle_beta   90.00
_cell.angle_gamma   90.00
#
_symmetry.space_group_name_H-M   'P 1'
#
loop_
_entity.id
_entity.type
_entity.pdbx_description
1 polymer ?
#
loop_
_entity_poly.entity_id
_entity_poly.type
_entity_poly.pdbx_seq_one_letter_code
_entity_poly.pdbx_strand_id
1 'polypeptide(L)'
;MNSRPGTLSRRAFLRATAAGSAAAFAWNASLPGAEPPIQGFDRAPANENASKGWKPFSDRKLRVGIVGYGVCKFGADFGFQDHPNVEVVAVSDLFPDRCAELAKACRCQKTYPSLEELVKDDQIEAVFVATDAPSHCRHCIEVLKHGKHVASAVPAVFGSIGEAHQLMEAVRGSGHKYMMFETSYFHEDLYAMRQIYQAGGLGNILYSEGEYYHYMAEPIPSYKDWRVGLPPQWYPTHSNAYYVGVTAGSFKEVSCMGTPSIISHLRPENNRYKNRFGSEIAMFRTSEGGMSRMAVSWDSPGSGGEMGRVRGQKGSYYGKFEGVSKSLPDLQRPPLPPGVAPGGHGGSHGYLMNEFVTAVILDRKPLVDVSQALNMTVAGIVAHESALKDGELLKIPQFSMSA
;
A
#
# COMPACT_ATOMS: atom_id res chain seq x y z
N MET A 1 -15.66 -20.39 64.96
CA MET A 1 -16.19 -21.14 63.80
C MET A 1 -15.70 -20.41 62.54
N ASN A 2 -14.63 -20.92 61.94
CA ASN A 2 -13.99 -20.34 60.76
C ASN A 2 -14.49 -21.08 59.52
N SER A 3 -15.25 -20.42 58.66
CA SER A 3 -15.57 -20.92 57.31
C SER A 3 -14.52 -20.50 56.31
N ARG A 4 -13.82 -21.46 55.73
CA ARG A 4 -12.86 -21.27 54.59
C ARG A 4 -13.66 -21.09 53.29
N PRO A 5 -13.25 -20.21 52.36
CA PRO A 5 -13.88 -20.13 51.03
C PRO A 5 -13.47 -21.35 50.20
N GLY A 6 -14.47 -21.95 49.54
CA GLY A 6 -14.31 -23.13 48.71
C GLY A 6 -13.52 -22.82 47.39
N THR A 7 -12.54 -23.66 47.13
CA THR A 7 -11.79 -23.67 45.88
C THR A 7 -12.63 -24.22 44.73
N LEU A 8 -12.88 -23.42 43.71
CA LEU A 8 -13.49 -23.88 42.46
C LEU A 8 -12.62 -24.94 41.79
N SER A 9 -13.18 -26.10 41.45
CA SER A 9 -12.45 -27.18 40.81
C SER A 9 -12.08 -26.82 39.37
N ARG A 10 -10.94 -27.32 38.87
CA ARG A 10 -10.48 -27.14 37.46
C ARG A 10 -11.54 -27.48 36.41
N ARG A 11 -12.48 -28.39 36.71
CA ARG A 11 -13.59 -28.74 35.81
C ARG A 11 -14.70 -27.68 35.75
N ALA A 12 -14.89 -26.87 36.78
CA ALA A 12 -15.84 -25.75 36.78
C ALA A 12 -15.29 -24.56 36.00
N PHE A 13 -13.98 -24.32 36.07
CA PHE A 13 -13.28 -23.29 35.26
C PHE A 13 -13.34 -23.58 33.75
N LEU A 14 -13.15 -24.84 33.35
CA LEU A 14 -13.21 -25.25 31.93
C LEU A 14 -14.64 -25.26 31.35
N ARG A 15 -15.69 -25.26 32.16
CA ARG A 15 -17.07 -25.14 31.69
C ARG A 15 -17.56 -23.70 31.59
N ALA A 16 -16.96 -22.76 32.29
CA ALA A 16 -17.31 -21.34 32.24
C ALA A 16 -16.63 -20.60 31.04
N THR A 17 -15.54 -21.14 30.48
CA THR A 17 -14.85 -20.58 29.31
C THR A 17 -15.39 -21.08 27.95
N ALA A 18 -16.31 -22.05 27.96
CA ALA A 18 -16.91 -22.61 26.74
C ALA A 18 -18.20 -21.89 26.26
N ALA A 19 -18.66 -20.86 26.97
CA ALA A 19 -19.92 -20.16 26.67
C ALA A 19 -19.74 -18.70 26.17
N GLY A 20 -18.55 -18.30 25.77
CA GLY A 20 -18.32 -16.91 25.33
C GLY A 20 -17.20 -16.78 24.33
N SER A 21 -17.40 -17.27 23.14
CA SER A 21 -16.82 -16.79 21.86
C SER A 21 -16.96 -17.86 20.77
N ALA A 22 -18.20 -18.12 20.37
CA ALA A 22 -18.46 -18.60 19.02
C ALA A 22 -18.44 -17.37 18.09
N ALA A 23 -17.30 -16.71 17.95
CA ALA A 23 -17.00 -15.95 16.76
C ALA A 23 -16.88 -16.98 15.65
N ALA A 24 -17.89 -17.03 14.79
CA ALA A 24 -17.96 -17.90 13.64
C ALA A 24 -16.74 -17.63 12.75
N PHE A 25 -15.76 -18.52 12.80
CA PHE A 25 -14.89 -18.76 11.65
C PHE A 25 -15.81 -19.41 10.60
N ALA A 26 -16.47 -18.58 9.79
CA ALA A 26 -17.01 -19.03 8.53
C ALA A 26 -15.82 -19.43 7.68
N TRP A 27 -15.43 -20.68 7.71
CA TRP A 27 -14.71 -21.30 6.63
C TRP A 27 -15.62 -21.16 5.42
N ASN A 28 -15.32 -20.22 4.53
CA ASN A 28 -15.88 -20.19 3.20
C ASN A 28 -15.49 -21.51 2.55
N ALA A 29 -16.39 -22.45 2.53
CA ALA A 29 -16.29 -23.63 1.66
C ALA A 29 -16.35 -23.08 0.25
N SER A 30 -15.19 -22.94 -0.39
CA SER A 30 -15.07 -22.61 -1.80
C SER A 30 -15.86 -23.64 -2.61
N LEU A 31 -16.73 -23.18 -3.49
CA LEU A 31 -17.39 -24.03 -4.46
C LEU A 31 -16.30 -24.78 -5.27
N PRO A 32 -16.51 -26.07 -5.59
CA PRO A 32 -15.54 -26.82 -6.39
C PRO A 32 -15.30 -26.14 -7.73
N GLY A 33 -14.06 -25.65 -7.97
CA GLY A 33 -13.66 -24.99 -9.21
C GLY A 33 -13.35 -23.49 -9.09
N ALA A 34 -13.56 -22.84 -7.93
CA ALA A 34 -13.07 -21.50 -7.71
C ALA A 34 -11.60 -21.53 -7.27
N GLU A 35 -10.74 -20.80 -7.96
CA GLU A 35 -9.36 -20.58 -7.49
C GLU A 35 -9.41 -19.92 -6.11
N PRO A 36 -8.54 -20.33 -5.15
CA PRO A 36 -8.51 -19.70 -3.84
C PRO A 36 -8.21 -18.22 -4.02
N PRO A 37 -8.89 -17.33 -3.26
CA PRO A 37 -8.65 -15.90 -3.35
C PRO A 37 -7.18 -15.62 -3.00
N ILE A 38 -6.53 -14.79 -3.81
CA ILE A 38 -5.16 -14.32 -3.53
C ILE A 38 -5.23 -13.45 -2.28
N GLN A 39 -4.46 -13.80 -1.26
CA GLN A 39 -4.39 -13.03 -0.01
C GLN A 39 -4.03 -11.57 -0.30
N GLY A 40 -4.73 -10.63 0.34
CA GLY A 40 -4.52 -9.20 0.14
C GLY A 40 -5.30 -8.59 -1.04
N PHE A 41 -6.01 -9.41 -1.84
CA PHE A 41 -6.88 -8.94 -2.94
C PHE A 41 -8.38 -9.10 -2.64
N ASP A 42 -8.72 -9.27 -1.38
CA ASP A 42 -10.10 -9.26 -0.90
C ASP A 42 -10.73 -7.88 -1.14
N ARG A 43 -11.99 -7.88 -1.54
CA ARG A 43 -12.76 -6.65 -1.75
C ARG A 43 -13.53 -6.33 -0.48
N ALA A 44 -13.42 -5.08 -0.03
CA ALA A 44 -14.32 -4.59 1.01
C ALA A 44 -15.76 -4.68 0.53
N PRO A 45 -16.72 -5.04 1.41
CA PRO A 45 -18.13 -5.06 1.05
C PRO A 45 -18.58 -3.69 0.55
N ALA A 46 -19.52 -3.67 -0.39
CA ALA A 46 -20.12 -2.44 -0.86
C ALA A 46 -20.69 -1.64 0.32
N ASN A 47 -20.35 -0.37 0.42
CA ASN A 47 -20.87 0.54 1.44
C ASN A 47 -21.82 1.54 0.76
N GLU A 48 -23.12 1.29 0.87
CA GLU A 48 -24.16 2.16 0.30
C GLU A 48 -24.14 3.59 0.85
N ASN A 49 -23.54 3.78 2.03
CA ASN A 49 -23.40 5.08 2.67
C ASN A 49 -22.03 5.76 2.40
N ALA A 50 -21.15 5.15 1.61
CA ALA A 50 -19.80 5.68 1.36
C ALA A 50 -19.82 7.10 0.78
N SER A 51 -20.88 7.48 0.06
CA SER A 51 -21.05 8.80 -0.54
C SER A 51 -21.86 9.78 0.30
N LYS A 52 -22.34 9.37 1.48
CA LYS A 52 -23.17 10.25 2.32
C LYS A 52 -22.36 11.44 2.82
N GLY A 53 -22.79 12.65 2.47
CA GLY A 53 -22.10 13.89 2.82
C GLY A 53 -21.03 14.36 1.83
N TRP A 54 -20.76 13.60 0.77
CA TRP A 54 -19.89 14.07 -0.30
C TRP A 54 -20.47 15.32 -0.99
N LYS A 55 -19.60 16.26 -1.36
CA LYS A 55 -19.99 17.47 -2.10
C LYS A 55 -19.15 17.60 -3.35
N PRO A 56 -19.73 17.95 -4.50
CA PRO A 56 -18.98 18.27 -5.71
C PRO A 56 -17.98 19.40 -5.43
N PHE A 57 -16.77 19.26 -5.94
CA PHE A 57 -15.70 20.26 -5.79
C PHE A 57 -15.30 20.91 -7.11
N SER A 58 -15.75 20.35 -8.26
CA SER A 58 -15.48 20.87 -9.61
C SER A 58 -16.42 20.23 -10.61
N ASP A 59 -16.69 20.93 -11.72
CA ASP A 59 -17.37 20.38 -12.90
C ASP A 59 -16.38 19.83 -13.95
N ARG A 60 -15.07 20.04 -13.74
CA ARG A 60 -14.00 19.57 -14.62
C ARG A 60 -13.90 18.05 -14.57
N LYS A 61 -13.71 17.45 -15.74
CA LYS A 61 -13.30 16.05 -15.88
C LYS A 61 -11.82 15.95 -16.22
N LEU A 62 -11.09 15.12 -15.49
CA LEU A 62 -9.72 14.75 -15.77
C LEU A 62 -9.72 13.61 -16.79
N ARG A 63 -9.04 13.78 -17.92
CA ARG A 63 -8.89 12.75 -18.95
C ARG A 63 -7.74 11.82 -18.58
N VAL A 64 -8.07 10.56 -18.30
CA VAL A 64 -7.12 9.57 -17.75
C VAL A 64 -6.86 8.46 -18.76
N GLY A 65 -5.58 8.14 -18.95
CA GLY A 65 -5.11 6.89 -19.54
C GLY A 65 -4.84 5.84 -18.47
N ILE A 66 -5.16 4.57 -18.73
CA ILE A 66 -4.90 3.48 -17.77
C ILE A 66 -4.03 2.43 -18.43
N VAL A 67 -2.96 2.02 -17.73
CA VAL A 67 -1.97 1.06 -18.26
C VAL A 67 -1.75 -0.10 -17.30
N GLY A 68 -2.04 -1.31 -17.80
CA GLY A 68 -1.80 -2.57 -17.10
C GLY A 68 -3.05 -3.22 -16.52
N TYR A 69 -3.25 -4.49 -16.88
CA TYR A 69 -4.37 -5.32 -16.40
C TYR A 69 -3.88 -6.74 -16.11
N GLY A 70 -2.89 -6.83 -15.21
CA GLY A 70 -2.33 -8.08 -14.75
C GLY A 70 -3.27 -8.86 -13.82
N VAL A 71 -2.73 -9.85 -13.11
CA VAL A 71 -3.49 -10.73 -12.21
C VAL A 71 -4.31 -9.97 -11.16
N CYS A 72 -3.80 -8.83 -10.69
CA CYS A 72 -4.46 -7.99 -9.69
C CYS A 72 -5.57 -7.10 -10.27
N LYS A 73 -5.67 -6.98 -11.58
CA LYS A 73 -6.66 -6.14 -12.30
C LYS A 73 -6.71 -4.67 -11.84
N PHE A 74 -5.64 -4.16 -11.27
CA PHE A 74 -5.57 -2.82 -10.67
C PHE A 74 -5.95 -1.70 -11.65
N GLY A 75 -5.68 -1.85 -12.94
CA GLY A 75 -6.11 -0.87 -13.93
C GLY A 75 -7.58 -0.48 -13.83
N ALA A 76 -8.47 -1.41 -13.48
CA ALA A 76 -9.89 -1.14 -13.29
C ALA A 76 -10.34 -1.11 -11.82
N ASP A 77 -9.67 -1.85 -10.93
CA ASP A 77 -10.11 -2.05 -9.54
C ASP A 77 -10.01 -0.78 -8.67
N PHE A 78 -9.20 0.19 -9.07
CA PHE A 78 -9.17 1.51 -8.40
C PHE A 78 -10.36 2.41 -8.76
N GLY A 79 -11.15 2.07 -9.77
CA GLY A 79 -12.45 2.68 -10.02
C GLY A 79 -12.41 4.05 -10.70
N PHE A 80 -11.35 4.40 -11.45
CA PHE A 80 -11.28 5.66 -12.21
C PHE A 80 -12.51 5.86 -13.12
N GLN A 81 -13.00 4.79 -13.73
CA GLN A 81 -14.16 4.80 -14.62
C GLN A 81 -15.48 5.15 -13.93
N ASP A 82 -15.54 5.13 -12.61
CA ASP A 82 -16.72 5.39 -11.80
C ASP A 82 -16.72 6.78 -11.15
N HIS A 83 -15.59 7.51 -11.24
CA HIS A 83 -15.44 8.81 -10.61
C HIS A 83 -16.13 9.93 -11.45
N PRO A 84 -17.00 10.78 -10.87
CA PRO A 84 -17.74 11.80 -11.62
C PRO A 84 -16.83 12.83 -12.32
N ASN A 85 -15.65 13.10 -11.77
CA ASN A 85 -14.66 14.02 -12.34
C ASN A 85 -13.59 13.32 -13.20
N VAL A 86 -13.83 12.11 -13.68
CA VAL A 86 -12.90 11.38 -14.56
C VAL A 86 -13.58 11.00 -15.86
N GLU A 87 -12.81 11.04 -16.93
CA GLU A 87 -13.09 10.39 -18.20
C GLU A 87 -11.90 9.48 -18.55
N VAL A 88 -12.12 8.17 -18.61
CA VAL A 88 -11.11 7.24 -19.09
C VAL A 88 -11.11 7.28 -20.61
N VAL A 89 -10.12 7.95 -21.20
CA VAL A 89 -10.05 8.22 -22.64
C VAL A 89 -9.24 7.19 -23.42
N ALA A 90 -8.35 6.46 -22.76
CA ALA A 90 -7.54 5.42 -23.38
C ALA A 90 -7.09 4.37 -22.37
N VAL A 91 -6.85 3.15 -22.84
CA VAL A 91 -6.27 2.07 -22.03
C VAL A 91 -5.18 1.34 -22.80
N SER A 92 -4.28 0.67 -22.07
CA SER A 92 -3.20 -0.13 -22.67
C SER A 92 -2.83 -1.33 -21.80
N ASP A 93 -2.57 -2.43 -22.44
CA ASP A 93 -1.83 -3.58 -21.89
C ASP A 93 -1.01 -4.22 -23.02
N LEU A 94 0.14 -4.81 -22.69
CA LEU A 94 1.00 -5.49 -23.66
C LEU A 94 0.35 -6.74 -24.27
N PHE A 95 -0.61 -7.33 -23.56
CA PHE A 95 -1.34 -8.49 -24.00
C PHE A 95 -2.71 -8.07 -24.58
N PRO A 96 -2.98 -8.32 -25.88
CA PRO A 96 -4.22 -7.84 -26.53
C PRO A 96 -5.50 -8.28 -25.81
N ASP A 97 -5.56 -9.50 -25.31
CA ASP A 97 -6.73 -10.02 -24.60
C ASP A 97 -6.96 -9.25 -23.28
N ARG A 98 -5.90 -8.99 -22.51
CA ARG A 98 -5.96 -8.19 -21.28
C ARG A 98 -6.33 -6.74 -21.58
N CYS A 99 -5.79 -6.18 -22.67
CA CYS A 99 -6.13 -4.84 -23.11
C CYS A 99 -7.62 -4.73 -23.45
N ALA A 100 -8.18 -5.72 -24.14
CA ALA A 100 -9.61 -5.78 -24.45
C ALA A 100 -10.49 -5.90 -23.18
N GLU A 101 -10.07 -6.74 -22.21
CA GLU A 101 -10.74 -6.85 -20.92
C GLU A 101 -10.69 -5.52 -20.14
N LEU A 102 -9.54 -4.85 -20.12
CA LEU A 102 -9.37 -3.54 -19.48
C LEU A 102 -10.26 -2.48 -20.13
N ALA A 103 -10.29 -2.44 -21.46
CA ALA A 103 -11.15 -1.53 -22.24
C ALA A 103 -12.62 -1.71 -21.86
N LYS A 104 -13.08 -2.96 -21.80
CA LYS A 104 -14.44 -3.29 -21.36
C LYS A 104 -14.71 -2.87 -19.91
N ALA A 105 -13.81 -3.18 -18.98
CA ALA A 105 -13.95 -2.85 -17.57
C ALA A 105 -13.97 -1.32 -17.32
N CYS A 106 -13.16 -0.59 -18.06
CA CYS A 106 -13.09 0.87 -17.99
C CYS A 106 -14.14 1.59 -18.88
N ARG A 107 -14.97 0.85 -19.62
CA ARG A 107 -15.94 1.43 -20.57
C ARG A 107 -15.28 2.36 -21.61
N CYS A 108 -14.05 2.04 -22.02
CA CYS A 108 -13.24 2.81 -22.93
C CYS A 108 -13.08 2.06 -24.26
N GLN A 109 -13.15 2.80 -25.39
CA GLN A 109 -13.02 2.18 -26.72
C GLN A 109 -11.60 2.32 -27.31
N LYS A 110 -10.82 3.32 -26.86
CA LYS A 110 -9.50 3.61 -27.41
C LYS A 110 -8.43 2.78 -26.67
N THR A 111 -7.70 1.98 -27.44
CA THR A 111 -6.65 1.11 -26.91
C THR A 111 -5.31 1.40 -27.54
N TYR A 112 -4.24 1.15 -26.81
CA TYR A 112 -2.86 1.28 -27.30
C TYR A 112 -2.07 -0.01 -26.99
N PRO A 113 -1.09 -0.40 -27.85
CA PRO A 113 -0.33 -1.62 -27.66
C PRO A 113 0.71 -1.50 -26.53
N SER A 114 1.05 -0.30 -26.08
CA SER A 114 2.00 -0.07 -25.00
C SER A 114 1.78 1.29 -24.33
N LEU A 115 2.42 1.49 -23.18
CA LEU A 115 2.44 2.78 -22.49
C LEU A 115 3.09 3.86 -23.36
N GLU A 116 4.19 3.51 -24.03
CA GLU A 116 4.97 4.43 -24.87
C GLU A 116 4.15 4.97 -26.04
N GLU A 117 3.18 4.22 -26.54
CA GLU A 117 2.23 4.71 -27.55
C GLU A 117 1.08 5.51 -26.92
N LEU A 118 0.57 5.06 -25.76
CA LEU A 118 -0.51 5.74 -25.06
C LEU A 118 -0.13 7.17 -24.66
N VAL A 119 1.09 7.38 -24.16
CA VAL A 119 1.51 8.70 -23.64
C VAL A 119 1.65 9.77 -24.74
N LYS A 120 1.71 9.38 -26.02
CA LYS A 120 1.74 10.31 -27.17
C LYS A 120 0.37 10.95 -27.45
N ASP A 121 -0.68 10.44 -26.85
CA ASP A 121 -2.05 10.97 -27.03
C ASP A 121 -2.24 12.28 -26.24
N ASP A 122 -2.38 13.39 -26.95
CA ASP A 122 -2.58 14.73 -26.35
C ASP A 122 -3.91 14.91 -25.62
N GLN A 123 -4.85 13.98 -25.79
CA GLN A 123 -6.10 14.01 -25.06
C GLN A 123 -5.96 13.52 -23.61
N ILE A 124 -4.86 12.85 -23.28
CA ILE A 124 -4.58 12.33 -21.94
C ILE A 124 -3.89 13.40 -21.10
N GLU A 125 -4.43 13.69 -19.91
CA GLU A 125 -3.86 14.62 -18.93
C GLU A 125 -3.12 13.90 -17.80
N ALA A 126 -3.57 12.70 -17.46
CA ALA A 126 -2.99 11.88 -16.41
C ALA A 126 -2.97 10.40 -16.79
N VAL A 127 -2.00 9.64 -16.27
CA VAL A 127 -1.90 8.20 -16.50
C VAL A 127 -1.84 7.46 -15.18
N PHE A 128 -2.64 6.39 -15.05
CA PHE A 128 -2.48 5.41 -13.98
C PHE A 128 -1.64 4.23 -14.48
N VAL A 129 -0.48 4.03 -13.85
CA VAL A 129 0.48 2.98 -14.15
C VAL A 129 0.28 1.81 -13.19
N ALA A 130 -0.39 0.75 -13.67
CA ALA A 130 -0.65 -0.50 -12.95
C ALA A 130 0.10 -1.69 -13.60
N THR A 131 1.32 -1.45 -14.04
CA THR A 131 2.20 -2.43 -14.71
C THR A 131 2.94 -3.33 -13.70
N ASP A 132 3.97 -4.04 -14.13
CA ASP A 132 4.85 -4.78 -13.24
C ASP A 132 5.76 -3.85 -12.42
N ALA A 133 5.99 -4.20 -11.15
CA ALA A 133 6.77 -3.37 -10.23
C ALA A 133 8.17 -3.00 -10.75
N PRO A 134 8.94 -3.89 -11.40
CA PRO A 134 10.22 -3.53 -12.01
C PRO A 134 10.16 -2.45 -13.10
N SER A 135 8.98 -2.18 -13.66
CA SER A 135 8.81 -1.18 -14.72
C SER A 135 8.24 0.15 -14.22
N HIS A 136 7.76 0.25 -12.98
CA HIS A 136 7.06 1.44 -12.48
C HIS A 136 7.87 2.72 -12.67
N CYS A 137 9.14 2.74 -12.23
CA CYS A 137 9.99 3.92 -12.35
C CYS A 137 10.11 4.40 -13.79
N ARG A 138 10.50 3.51 -14.69
CA ARG A 138 10.67 3.83 -16.13
C ARG A 138 9.37 4.33 -16.74
N HIS A 139 8.26 3.67 -16.46
CA HIS A 139 6.95 4.05 -16.99
C HIS A 139 6.48 5.40 -16.44
N CYS A 140 6.66 5.67 -15.14
CA CYS A 140 6.31 6.97 -14.57
C CYS A 140 7.15 8.10 -15.15
N ILE A 141 8.44 7.89 -15.35
CA ILE A 141 9.33 8.86 -15.99
C ILE A 141 8.88 9.14 -17.44
N GLU A 142 8.49 8.10 -18.18
CA GLU A 142 8.00 8.27 -19.54
C GLU A 142 6.70 9.08 -19.60
N VAL A 143 5.75 8.83 -18.70
CA VAL A 143 4.52 9.63 -18.55
C VAL A 143 4.85 11.12 -18.29
N LEU A 144 5.76 11.38 -17.32
CA LEU A 144 6.16 12.74 -16.95
C LEU A 144 6.85 13.48 -18.10
N LYS A 145 7.70 12.82 -18.90
CA LYS A 145 8.35 13.38 -20.09
C LYS A 145 7.36 13.84 -21.15
N HIS A 146 6.19 13.21 -21.21
CA HIS A 146 5.12 13.59 -22.14
C HIS A 146 4.14 14.62 -21.54
N GLY A 147 4.54 15.30 -20.45
CA GLY A 147 3.75 16.39 -19.86
C GLY A 147 2.43 15.95 -19.24
N LYS A 148 2.40 14.77 -18.59
CA LYS A 148 1.20 14.21 -17.97
C LYS A 148 1.42 13.94 -16.50
N HIS A 149 0.36 14.13 -15.70
CA HIS A 149 0.35 13.67 -14.31
C HIS A 149 0.38 12.15 -14.24
N VAL A 150 0.93 11.57 -13.17
CA VAL A 150 1.05 10.13 -13.04
C VAL A 150 0.67 9.63 -11.65
N ALA A 151 -0.16 8.61 -11.61
CA ALA A 151 -0.34 7.75 -10.45
C ALA A 151 0.26 6.37 -10.74
N SER A 152 0.89 5.74 -9.76
CA SER A 152 1.45 4.39 -9.92
C SER A 152 0.97 3.44 -8.82
N ALA A 153 0.87 2.16 -9.14
CA ALA A 153 0.83 1.12 -8.12
C ALA A 153 2.16 1.09 -7.35
N VAL A 154 2.20 0.31 -6.27
CA VAL A 154 3.39 0.12 -5.41
C VAL A 154 4.32 -0.98 -5.94
N PRO A 155 5.61 -0.88 -5.62
CA PRO A 155 6.39 0.21 -5.05
C PRO A 155 6.76 1.27 -6.11
N ALA A 156 7.24 2.43 -5.69
CA ALA A 156 7.66 3.50 -6.60
C ALA A 156 8.86 3.11 -7.48
N VAL A 157 9.82 2.41 -6.90
CA VAL A 157 11.01 1.84 -7.57
C VAL A 157 11.26 0.42 -7.07
N PHE A 158 11.99 -0.38 -7.83
CA PHE A 158 12.16 -1.80 -7.54
C PHE A 158 13.64 -2.17 -7.39
N GLY A 159 14.12 -2.28 -6.15
CA GLY A 159 15.48 -2.72 -5.82
C GLY A 159 16.61 -1.77 -6.26
N SER A 160 16.31 -0.53 -6.64
CA SER A 160 17.31 0.40 -7.19
C SER A 160 17.20 1.81 -6.58
N ILE A 161 18.23 2.21 -5.85
CA ILE A 161 18.36 3.59 -5.33
C ILE A 161 18.62 4.57 -6.48
N GLY A 162 19.33 4.14 -7.54
CA GLY A 162 19.55 4.95 -8.73
C GLY A 162 18.26 5.36 -9.44
N GLU A 163 17.31 4.43 -9.57
CA GLU A 163 15.97 4.73 -10.10
C GLU A 163 15.20 5.71 -9.22
N ALA A 164 15.37 5.65 -7.90
CA ALA A 164 14.73 6.60 -7.00
C ALA A 164 15.18 8.05 -7.25
N HIS A 165 16.48 8.26 -7.47
CA HIS A 165 17.00 9.57 -7.86
C HIS A 165 16.46 10.02 -9.22
N GLN A 166 16.43 9.13 -10.21
CA GLN A 166 15.88 9.43 -11.56
C GLN A 166 14.40 9.83 -11.49
N LEU A 167 13.58 9.11 -10.71
CA LEU A 167 12.17 9.43 -10.55
C LEU A 167 11.98 10.79 -9.85
N MET A 168 12.74 11.05 -8.78
CA MET A 168 12.69 12.33 -8.07
C MET A 168 13.02 13.50 -9.03
N GLU A 169 14.08 13.39 -9.82
CA GLU A 169 14.48 14.43 -10.78
C GLU A 169 13.43 14.61 -11.89
N ALA A 170 12.83 13.51 -12.38
CA ALA A 170 11.78 13.58 -13.39
C ALA A 170 10.53 14.31 -12.87
N VAL A 171 10.12 14.03 -11.62
CA VAL A 171 8.98 14.73 -11.00
C VAL A 171 9.29 16.21 -10.81
N ARG A 172 10.48 16.56 -10.27
CA ARG A 172 10.92 17.95 -10.11
C ARG A 172 10.95 18.71 -11.43
N GLY A 173 11.54 18.11 -12.45
CA GLY A 173 11.73 18.75 -13.77
C GLY A 173 10.44 18.88 -14.58
N SER A 174 9.46 18.01 -14.37
CA SER A 174 8.22 17.99 -15.14
C SER A 174 7.19 19.04 -14.70
N GLY A 175 7.20 19.45 -13.44
CA GLY A 175 6.13 20.25 -12.84
C GLY A 175 4.78 19.52 -12.70
N HIS A 176 4.73 18.23 -13.06
CA HIS A 176 3.53 17.41 -12.97
C HIS A 176 3.44 16.66 -11.65
N LYS A 177 2.24 16.25 -11.28
CA LYS A 177 2.01 15.52 -10.04
C LYS A 177 2.32 14.04 -10.21
N TYR A 178 2.99 13.48 -9.21
CA TYR A 178 3.18 12.05 -9.02
C TYR A 178 2.52 11.63 -7.71
N MET A 179 1.79 10.51 -7.74
CA MET A 179 1.27 9.88 -6.53
C MET A 179 1.42 8.36 -6.60
N MET A 180 2.00 7.77 -5.56
CA MET A 180 1.99 6.31 -5.39
C MET A 180 0.71 5.88 -4.66
N PHE A 181 0.05 4.84 -5.18
CA PHE A 181 -1.17 4.30 -4.59
C PHE A 181 -0.83 3.27 -3.51
N GLU A 182 -0.30 3.78 -2.39
CA GLU A 182 -0.04 2.97 -1.21
C GLU A 182 -1.33 2.69 -0.43
N THR A 183 -1.78 1.46 -0.50
CA THR A 183 -3.10 1.03 -0.02
C THR A 183 -3.30 1.20 1.48
N SER A 184 -2.26 0.99 2.29
CA SER A 184 -2.35 1.17 3.75
C SER A 184 -2.74 2.59 4.18
N TYR A 185 -2.49 3.62 3.35
CA TYR A 185 -2.79 5.03 3.70
C TYR A 185 -4.26 5.30 4.03
N PHE A 186 -5.16 4.50 3.49
CA PHE A 186 -6.60 4.61 3.75
C PHE A 186 -7.17 3.40 4.48
N HIS A 187 -6.34 2.51 5.05
CA HIS A 187 -6.82 1.61 6.08
C HIS A 187 -7.34 2.42 7.27
N GLU A 188 -8.43 2.00 7.87
CA GLU A 188 -9.11 2.77 8.93
C GLU A 188 -8.18 3.12 10.09
N ASP A 189 -7.38 2.16 10.54
CA ASP A 189 -6.43 2.36 11.63
C ASP A 189 -5.32 3.35 11.27
N LEU A 190 -4.72 3.24 10.07
CA LEU A 190 -3.68 4.18 9.66
C LEU A 190 -4.26 5.58 9.45
N TYR A 191 -5.43 5.67 8.85
CA TYR A 191 -6.13 6.94 8.69
C TYR A 191 -6.38 7.59 10.06
N ALA A 192 -6.91 6.84 11.01
CA ALA A 192 -7.14 7.33 12.37
C ALA A 192 -5.84 7.78 13.06
N MET A 193 -4.77 6.98 12.99
CA MET A 193 -3.46 7.34 13.53
C MET A 193 -2.95 8.67 12.95
N ARG A 194 -3.06 8.86 11.63
CA ARG A 194 -2.67 10.09 10.94
C ARG A 194 -3.47 11.29 11.40
N GLN A 195 -4.81 11.18 11.52
CA GLN A 195 -5.66 12.29 12.01
C GLN A 195 -5.29 12.68 13.44
N ILE A 196 -5.11 11.69 14.33
CA ILE A 196 -4.72 11.94 15.73
C ILE A 196 -3.32 12.58 15.81
N TYR A 197 -2.36 12.11 15.00
CA TYR A 197 -1.01 12.67 14.93
C TYR A 197 -1.05 14.14 14.47
N GLN A 198 -1.75 14.45 13.39
CA GLN A 198 -1.90 15.80 12.85
C GLN A 198 -2.58 16.76 13.83
N ALA A 199 -3.52 16.25 14.63
CA ALA A 199 -4.14 17.01 15.73
C ALA A 199 -3.23 17.13 16.98
N GLY A 200 -2.01 16.61 16.95
CA GLY A 200 -1.05 16.63 18.05
C GLY A 200 -1.35 15.66 19.20
N GLY A 201 -2.33 14.78 19.03
CA GLY A 201 -2.78 13.82 20.06
C GLY A 201 -1.75 12.74 20.40
N LEU A 202 -0.87 12.41 19.47
CA LEU A 202 0.22 11.45 19.71
C LEU A 202 1.52 12.12 20.20
N GLY A 203 1.74 13.41 19.89
CA GLY A 203 3.07 14.02 20.02
C GLY A 203 4.06 13.38 19.03
N ASN A 204 5.37 13.53 19.25
CA ASN A 204 6.37 12.84 18.44
C ASN A 204 6.25 11.32 18.62
N ILE A 205 6.40 10.57 17.54
CA ILE A 205 6.34 9.10 17.58
C ILE A 205 7.65 8.55 18.15
N LEU A 206 7.54 7.87 19.28
CA LEU A 206 8.67 7.20 19.94
C LEU A 206 8.91 5.80 19.36
N TYR A 207 7.81 5.11 19.00
CA TYR A 207 7.84 3.78 18.44
C TYR A 207 6.66 3.54 17.50
N SER A 208 6.93 2.88 16.37
CA SER A 208 5.89 2.38 15.47
C SER A 208 6.18 0.96 15.02
N GLU A 209 5.15 0.23 14.65
CA GLU A 209 5.24 -1.07 14.01
C GLU A 209 4.39 -1.07 12.74
N GLY A 210 4.92 -1.73 11.71
CA GLY A 210 4.20 -2.05 10.50
C GLY A 210 4.51 -3.47 10.06
N GLU A 211 3.50 -4.17 9.58
CA GLU A 211 3.62 -5.56 9.11
C GLU A 211 2.92 -5.70 7.76
N TYR A 212 3.56 -6.45 6.86
CA TYR A 212 2.98 -6.95 5.64
C TYR A 212 3.29 -8.44 5.51
N TYR A 213 2.35 -9.28 5.88
CA TYR A 213 2.43 -10.73 5.78
C TYR A 213 1.56 -11.20 4.63
N HIS A 214 2.19 -11.72 3.57
CA HIS A 214 1.52 -12.18 2.38
C HIS A 214 2.04 -13.58 2.01
N TYR A 215 1.43 -14.63 2.57
CA TYR A 215 1.90 -15.99 2.35
C TYR A 215 1.81 -16.41 0.89
N MET A 216 2.93 -16.85 0.31
CA MET A 216 3.05 -17.30 -1.06
C MET A 216 3.76 -18.66 -1.12
N ALA A 217 3.02 -19.76 -0.88
CA ALA A 217 3.56 -21.11 -1.09
C ALA A 217 4.02 -21.30 -2.54
N GLU A 218 3.23 -20.76 -3.47
CA GLU A 218 3.56 -20.64 -4.89
C GLU A 218 3.62 -19.16 -5.27
N PRO A 219 4.49 -18.77 -6.22
CA PRO A 219 4.58 -17.37 -6.63
C PRO A 219 3.30 -16.95 -7.38
N ILE A 220 2.76 -15.78 -7.04
CA ILE A 220 1.65 -15.20 -7.81
C ILE A 220 2.12 -14.99 -9.25
N PRO A 221 1.37 -15.48 -10.27
CA PRO A 221 1.71 -15.30 -11.68
C PRO A 221 2.01 -13.83 -12.01
N SER A 222 3.11 -13.56 -12.68
CA SER A 222 3.55 -12.19 -12.94
C SER A 222 4.30 -12.07 -14.27
N TYR A 223 4.29 -10.87 -14.85
CA TYR A 223 5.03 -10.60 -16.08
C TYR A 223 6.52 -10.88 -15.89
N LYS A 224 7.10 -11.74 -16.74
CA LYS A 224 8.51 -12.18 -16.64
C LYS A 224 8.88 -12.69 -15.24
N ASP A 225 7.94 -13.29 -14.53
CA ASP A 225 8.15 -13.94 -13.23
C ASP A 225 8.84 -13.04 -12.17
N TRP A 226 8.54 -11.74 -12.17
CA TRP A 226 9.21 -10.81 -11.26
C TRP A 226 8.92 -11.08 -9.78
N ARG A 227 7.84 -11.80 -9.47
CA ARG A 227 7.50 -12.18 -8.09
C ARG A 227 8.24 -13.43 -7.59
N VAL A 228 8.88 -14.20 -8.50
CA VAL A 228 9.65 -15.40 -8.11
C VAL A 228 10.89 -14.99 -7.34
N GLY A 229 10.94 -15.33 -6.05
CA GLY A 229 12.03 -15.00 -5.15
C GLY A 229 12.17 -13.53 -4.81
N LEU A 230 11.07 -12.78 -4.89
CA LEU A 230 11.02 -11.36 -4.54
C LEU A 230 11.60 -11.11 -3.14
N PRO A 231 12.67 -10.29 -3.00
CA PRO A 231 13.16 -9.90 -1.69
C PRO A 231 12.05 -9.21 -0.88
N PRO A 232 11.76 -9.63 0.38
CA PRO A 232 10.63 -9.08 1.13
C PRO A 232 10.69 -7.55 1.25
N GLN A 233 11.83 -6.99 1.64
CA GLN A 233 12.00 -5.55 1.80
C GLN A 233 12.14 -4.77 0.47
N TRP A 234 12.04 -5.40 -0.71
CA TRP A 234 11.83 -4.67 -1.98
C TRP A 234 10.35 -4.34 -2.23
N TYR A 235 9.45 -4.85 -1.36
CA TYR A 235 8.04 -4.53 -1.38
C TYR A 235 7.57 -4.01 0.00
N PRO A 236 8.20 -2.93 0.52
CA PRO A 236 8.14 -2.54 1.93
C PRO A 236 7.01 -1.56 2.23
N THR A 237 6.36 -1.01 1.21
CA THR A 237 5.56 0.22 1.36
C THR A 237 4.38 0.01 2.29
N HIS A 238 3.74 -1.16 2.23
CA HIS A 238 2.60 -1.50 3.08
C HIS A 238 2.94 -1.51 4.58
N SER A 239 4.13 -1.99 4.96
CA SER A 239 4.59 -1.92 6.35
C SER A 239 5.11 -0.53 6.71
N ASN A 240 5.95 0.08 5.85
CA ASN A 240 6.58 1.38 6.08
C ASN A 240 5.57 2.54 6.16
N ALA A 241 4.38 2.38 5.57
CA ALA A 241 3.28 3.33 5.64
C ALA A 241 2.85 3.62 7.09
N TYR A 242 2.98 2.67 8.01
CA TYR A 242 2.59 2.84 9.42
C TYR A 242 3.50 3.78 10.23
N TYR A 243 4.57 4.30 9.63
CA TYR A 243 5.29 5.45 10.15
C TYR A 243 5.21 6.64 9.17
N VAL A 244 5.62 6.46 7.92
CA VAL A 244 5.67 7.54 6.93
C VAL A 244 4.26 8.08 6.63
N GLY A 245 3.26 7.21 6.51
CA GLY A 245 1.88 7.58 6.27
C GLY A 245 1.19 8.27 7.44
N VAL A 246 1.64 8.01 8.67
CA VAL A 246 1.14 8.68 9.88
C VAL A 246 1.76 10.07 10.03
N THR A 247 3.10 10.19 9.86
CA THR A 247 3.87 11.36 10.26
C THR A 247 4.30 12.25 9.09
N ALA A 248 4.28 11.74 7.86
CA ALA A 248 4.99 12.29 6.70
C ALA A 248 6.51 12.40 6.89
N GLY A 249 7.06 11.72 7.90
CA GLY A 249 8.49 11.66 8.19
C GLY A 249 9.25 10.68 7.31
N SER A 250 10.48 10.35 7.69
CA SER A 250 11.37 9.44 6.97
C SER A 250 12.17 8.55 7.92
N PHE A 251 12.72 7.47 7.39
CA PHE A 251 13.68 6.63 8.10
C PHE A 251 15.11 7.11 7.80
N LYS A 252 15.97 7.15 8.82
CA LYS A 252 17.35 7.67 8.71
C LYS A 252 18.40 6.57 8.63
N GLU A 253 18.22 5.52 9.40
CA GLU A 253 19.13 4.38 9.49
C GLU A 253 18.32 3.10 9.68
N VAL A 254 18.90 1.97 9.29
CA VAL A 254 18.27 0.65 9.41
C VAL A 254 19.28 -0.42 9.77
N SER A 255 18.85 -1.36 10.63
CA SER A 255 19.41 -2.69 10.81
C SER A 255 18.31 -3.71 10.53
N CYS A 256 18.56 -4.67 9.65
CA CYS A 256 17.57 -5.65 9.20
C CYS A 256 18.12 -7.06 9.28
N MET A 257 17.28 -7.98 9.73
CA MET A 257 17.58 -9.42 9.78
C MET A 257 16.62 -10.16 8.85
N GLY A 258 17.15 -11.12 8.10
CA GLY A 258 16.36 -11.98 7.21
C GLY A 258 16.38 -13.44 7.65
N THR A 259 15.24 -14.12 7.51
CA THR A 259 15.11 -15.55 7.78
C THR A 259 15.11 -16.34 6.47
N PRO A 260 16.03 -17.33 6.31
CA PRO A 260 16.03 -18.19 5.12
C PRO A 260 14.72 -18.95 4.96
N SER A 261 14.20 -19.02 3.73
CA SER A 261 12.94 -19.67 3.45
C SER A 261 13.09 -21.16 3.14
N ILE A 262 12.09 -21.95 3.55
CA ILE A 262 11.94 -23.35 3.14
C ILE A 262 11.15 -23.47 1.81
N ILE A 263 10.47 -22.40 1.37
CA ILE A 263 9.65 -22.39 0.15
C ILE A 263 10.56 -22.35 -1.08
N SER A 264 10.31 -23.23 -2.04
CA SER A 264 11.20 -23.46 -3.19
C SER A 264 11.53 -22.20 -3.98
N HIS A 265 10.53 -21.41 -4.36
CA HIS A 265 10.76 -20.23 -5.22
C HIS A 265 11.47 -19.07 -4.49
N LEU A 266 11.54 -19.10 -3.15
CA LEU A 266 12.25 -18.10 -2.32
C LEU A 266 13.69 -18.51 -2.02
N ARG A 267 14.15 -19.67 -2.50
CA ARG A 267 15.56 -20.10 -2.32
C ARG A 267 16.46 -19.47 -3.39
N PRO A 268 17.69 -19.06 -3.05
CA PRO A 268 18.58 -18.30 -3.94
C PRO A 268 18.94 -19.05 -5.24
N GLU A 269 18.99 -20.38 -5.22
CA GLU A 269 19.22 -21.19 -6.40
C GLU A 269 18.08 -21.17 -7.41
N ASN A 270 16.85 -20.87 -6.96
CA ASN A 270 15.63 -20.92 -7.75
C ASN A 270 15.10 -19.55 -8.19
N ASN A 271 15.82 -18.46 -7.88
CA ASN A 271 15.35 -17.12 -8.24
C ASN A 271 16.45 -16.22 -8.81
N ARG A 272 16.05 -15.27 -9.65
CA ARG A 272 16.97 -14.35 -10.34
C ARG A 272 17.64 -13.33 -9.41
N TYR A 273 17.03 -13.02 -8.28
CA TYR A 273 17.53 -12.02 -7.33
C TYR A 273 18.61 -12.59 -6.40
N LYS A 274 18.82 -13.90 -6.43
CA LYS A 274 19.67 -14.63 -5.45
C LYS A 274 19.26 -14.33 -4.01
N ASN A 275 17.99 -13.92 -3.84
CA ASN A 275 17.39 -13.70 -2.54
C ASN A 275 17.30 -15.02 -1.78
N ARG A 276 17.71 -15.00 -0.52
CA ARG A 276 17.70 -16.14 0.39
C ARG A 276 16.65 -16.03 1.52
N PHE A 277 15.94 -14.89 1.58
CA PHE A 277 15.02 -14.59 2.68
C PHE A 277 13.56 -14.74 2.25
N GLY A 278 12.78 -15.42 3.08
CA GLY A 278 11.32 -15.46 2.97
C GLY A 278 10.66 -14.40 3.83
N SER A 279 11.33 -14.02 4.93
CA SER A 279 10.90 -12.95 5.84
C SER A 279 12.05 -12.04 6.17
N GLU A 280 11.79 -10.73 6.27
CA GLU A 280 12.76 -9.72 6.69
C GLU A 280 12.12 -8.77 7.70
N ILE A 281 12.82 -8.55 8.82
CA ILE A 281 12.40 -7.67 9.92
C ILE A 281 13.43 -6.57 10.09
N ALA A 282 13.01 -5.33 9.85
CA ALA A 282 13.85 -4.14 9.88
C ALA A 282 13.56 -3.30 11.13
N MET A 283 14.63 -2.84 11.78
CA MET A 283 14.58 -1.83 12.85
C MET A 283 15.15 -0.52 12.32
N PHE A 284 14.31 0.49 12.22
CA PHE A 284 14.66 1.81 11.71
C PHE A 284 14.83 2.83 12.84
N ARG A 285 15.72 3.80 12.64
CA ARG A 285 15.69 5.10 13.33
C ARG A 285 14.89 6.08 12.50
N THR A 286 13.95 6.78 13.12
CA THR A 286 13.04 7.71 12.44
C THR A 286 13.56 9.14 12.43
N SER A 287 13.01 9.97 11.57
CA SER A 287 13.35 11.41 11.51
C SER A 287 12.95 12.19 12.77
N GLU A 288 12.02 11.67 13.59
CA GLU A 288 11.63 12.26 14.87
C GLU A 288 12.52 11.78 16.05
N GLY A 289 13.51 10.94 15.79
CA GLY A 289 14.41 10.37 16.81
C GLY A 289 13.85 9.13 17.51
N GLY A 290 12.69 8.63 17.11
CA GLY A 290 12.11 7.38 17.57
C GLY A 290 12.62 6.17 16.78
N MET A 291 11.97 5.02 16.99
CA MET A 291 12.27 3.76 16.33
C MET A 291 11.03 3.16 15.67
N SER A 292 11.25 2.37 14.62
CA SER A 292 10.18 1.64 13.95
C SER A 292 10.61 0.21 13.66
N ARG A 293 9.73 -0.76 13.94
CA ARG A 293 9.88 -2.16 13.51
C ARG A 293 8.98 -2.42 12.31
N MET A 294 9.56 -2.75 11.18
CA MET A 294 8.81 -3.03 9.95
C MET A 294 9.13 -4.45 9.46
N ALA A 295 8.10 -5.26 9.27
CA ALA A 295 8.20 -6.66 8.87
C ALA A 295 7.53 -6.90 7.52
N VAL A 296 8.18 -7.68 6.67
CA VAL A 296 7.62 -8.19 5.42
C VAL A 296 7.91 -9.68 5.32
N SER A 297 6.91 -10.48 4.98
CA SER A 297 7.02 -11.93 4.93
C SER A 297 6.19 -12.54 3.80
N TRP A 298 6.81 -13.51 3.09
CA TRP A 298 6.18 -14.32 2.05
C TRP A 298 6.00 -15.78 2.46
N ASP A 299 6.64 -16.23 3.53
CA ASP A 299 6.74 -17.64 3.92
C ASP A 299 6.11 -17.97 5.28
N SER A 300 5.40 -17.03 5.88
CA SER A 300 4.70 -17.21 7.15
C SER A 300 3.20 -17.40 6.90
N PRO A 301 2.67 -18.65 6.98
CA PRO A 301 1.24 -18.89 6.85
C PRO A 301 0.48 -18.42 8.10
N GLY A 302 -0.82 -18.15 7.93
CA GLY A 302 -1.71 -17.74 9.01
C GLY A 302 -2.33 -16.38 8.75
N SER A 303 -2.56 -15.61 9.80
CA SER A 303 -3.08 -14.25 9.68
C SER A 303 -2.09 -13.39 8.89
N GLY A 304 -2.60 -12.73 7.86
CA GLY A 304 -1.81 -11.89 6.97
C GLY A 304 -2.47 -10.55 6.74
N GLY A 305 -1.86 -9.77 5.86
CA GLY A 305 -2.31 -8.44 5.47
C GLY A 305 -1.41 -7.33 5.97
N GLU A 306 -1.96 -6.14 5.92
CA GLU A 306 -1.30 -4.88 6.25
C GLU A 306 -1.81 -4.40 7.61
N MET A 307 -0.95 -4.28 8.60
CA MET A 307 -1.33 -3.78 9.92
C MET A 307 -0.18 -3.02 10.59
N GLY A 308 -0.55 -2.18 11.57
CA GLY A 308 0.45 -1.47 12.36
C GLY A 308 -0.14 -0.71 13.53
N ARG A 309 0.77 -0.12 14.31
CA ARG A 309 0.45 0.59 15.55
C ARG A 309 1.54 1.60 15.90
N VAL A 310 1.19 2.58 16.73
CA VAL A 310 2.10 3.65 17.13
C VAL A 310 2.06 3.94 18.62
N ARG A 311 3.21 4.36 19.16
CA ARG A 311 3.35 4.97 20.50
C ARG A 311 4.06 6.31 20.34
N GLY A 312 3.40 7.35 20.77
CA GLY A 312 3.96 8.69 20.82
C GLY A 312 4.14 9.20 22.25
N GLN A 313 4.63 10.42 22.39
CA GLN A 313 4.86 11.07 23.69
C GLN A 313 3.57 11.33 24.48
N LYS A 314 2.43 11.48 23.77
CA LYS A 314 1.14 11.87 24.38
C LYS A 314 0.07 10.79 24.30
N GLY A 315 0.33 9.71 23.59
CA GLY A 315 -0.64 8.62 23.43
C GLY A 315 -0.14 7.52 22.52
N SER A 316 -0.96 6.49 22.39
CA SER A 316 -0.73 5.33 21.53
C SER A 316 -2.00 4.95 20.79
N TYR A 317 -1.83 4.23 19.68
CA TYR A 317 -2.93 3.64 18.93
C TYR A 317 -2.66 2.15 18.65
N TYR A 318 -3.56 1.31 19.17
CA TYR A 318 -3.56 -0.16 19.02
C TYR A 318 -5.00 -0.62 18.77
N GLY A 319 -5.53 -0.35 17.57
CA GLY A 319 -6.95 -0.51 17.24
C GLY A 319 -7.86 0.55 17.90
N LYS A 320 -7.38 1.22 18.94
CA LYS A 320 -8.01 2.38 19.59
C LYS A 320 -6.94 3.34 20.12
N PHE A 321 -7.31 4.60 20.27
CA PHE A 321 -6.46 5.60 20.90
C PHE A 321 -6.52 5.52 22.43
N GLU A 322 -5.35 5.58 23.07
CA GLU A 322 -5.20 5.74 24.51
C GLU A 322 -4.13 6.84 24.77
N GLY A 323 -4.47 7.91 25.46
CA GLY A 323 -3.54 9.01 25.68
C GLY A 323 -4.12 10.16 26.49
N VAL A 324 -3.34 11.27 26.54
CA VAL A 324 -3.69 12.43 27.36
C VAL A 324 -4.74 13.35 26.73
N SER A 325 -4.96 13.28 25.43
CA SER A 325 -5.96 14.09 24.71
C SER A 325 -7.37 13.64 25.08
N LYS A 326 -8.18 14.60 25.53
CA LYS A 326 -9.59 14.34 25.90
C LYS A 326 -10.56 14.44 24.73
N SER A 327 -10.15 15.10 23.64
CA SER A 327 -10.93 15.21 22.39
C SER A 327 -10.10 14.73 21.23
N LEU A 328 -10.69 13.95 20.34
CA LEU A 328 -10.08 13.48 19.12
C LEU A 328 -10.70 14.21 17.91
N PRO A 329 -9.96 14.32 16.80
CA PRO A 329 -10.55 14.74 15.53
C PRO A 329 -11.53 13.69 15.02
N ASP A 330 -12.21 13.98 13.91
CA ASP A 330 -12.98 12.95 13.20
C ASP A 330 -12.02 11.90 12.66
N LEU A 331 -12.26 10.65 13.02
CA LEU A 331 -11.45 9.50 12.62
C LEU A 331 -12.06 8.73 11.45
N GLN A 332 -13.25 9.13 10.98
CA GLN A 332 -13.87 8.51 9.82
C GLN A 332 -13.19 8.97 8.53
N ARG A 333 -13.02 8.03 7.62
CA ARG A 333 -12.55 8.36 6.26
C ARG A 333 -13.56 9.31 5.60
N PRO A 334 -13.10 10.26 4.74
CA PRO A 334 -14.00 11.20 4.08
C PRO A 334 -14.97 10.47 3.15
N PRO A 335 -16.17 11.02 2.87
CA PRO A 335 -17.08 10.40 1.93
C PRO A 335 -16.49 10.31 0.52
N LEU A 336 -16.79 9.21 -0.15
CA LEU A 336 -16.40 8.99 -1.55
C LEU A 336 -17.42 9.65 -2.51
N PRO A 337 -16.99 10.01 -3.74
CA PRO A 337 -17.92 10.46 -4.77
C PRO A 337 -18.99 9.41 -5.07
N PRO A 338 -20.20 9.83 -5.48
CA PRO A 338 -21.23 8.91 -5.92
C PRO A 338 -20.75 7.99 -7.05
N GLY A 339 -21.01 6.69 -6.92
CA GLY A 339 -20.58 5.65 -7.86
C GLY A 339 -19.21 5.05 -7.55
N VAL A 340 -18.37 5.71 -6.74
CA VAL A 340 -17.05 5.19 -6.36
C VAL A 340 -17.17 4.24 -5.18
N ALA A 341 -16.76 2.99 -5.39
CA ALA A 341 -16.65 2.00 -4.31
C ALA A 341 -15.34 2.16 -3.53
N PRO A 342 -15.32 1.83 -2.22
CA PRO A 342 -14.07 1.73 -1.47
C PRO A 342 -13.05 0.77 -2.12
N GLY A 343 -13.51 -0.36 -2.66
CA GLY A 343 -12.68 -1.32 -3.40
C GLY A 343 -11.90 -2.28 -2.50
N GLY A 344 -10.79 -2.80 -2.99
CA GLY A 344 -9.93 -3.77 -2.30
C GLY A 344 -8.98 -3.17 -1.26
N HIS A 345 -8.11 -4.00 -0.68
CA HIS A 345 -7.11 -3.65 0.34
C HIS A 345 -7.72 -2.83 1.49
N GLY A 346 -8.62 -3.45 2.26
CA GLY A 346 -9.27 -2.76 3.38
C GLY A 346 -10.17 -1.59 2.96
N GLY A 347 -10.62 -1.57 1.70
CA GLY A 347 -11.46 -0.49 1.17
C GLY A 347 -10.70 0.80 0.89
N SER A 348 -9.46 0.73 0.40
CA SER A 348 -8.60 1.90 0.18
C SER A 348 -8.57 2.41 -1.27
N HIS A 349 -8.94 1.57 -2.25
CA HIS A 349 -8.75 1.88 -3.67
C HIS A 349 -9.46 3.16 -4.10
N GLY A 350 -10.75 3.28 -3.81
CA GLY A 350 -11.54 4.46 -4.19
C GLY A 350 -11.04 5.75 -3.52
N TYR A 351 -10.53 5.66 -2.30
CA TYR A 351 -9.96 6.83 -1.60
C TYR A 351 -8.65 7.31 -2.23
N LEU A 352 -7.75 6.37 -2.60
CA LEU A 352 -6.50 6.72 -3.28
C LEU A 352 -6.77 7.36 -4.63
N MET A 353 -7.66 6.77 -5.41
CA MET A 353 -8.06 7.31 -6.70
C MET A 353 -8.71 8.69 -6.57
N ASN A 354 -9.66 8.87 -5.63
CA ASN A 354 -10.28 10.16 -5.37
C ASN A 354 -9.26 11.21 -4.90
N GLU A 355 -8.29 10.83 -4.07
CA GLU A 355 -7.20 11.70 -3.62
C GLU A 355 -6.36 12.22 -4.79
N PHE A 356 -5.95 11.32 -5.70
CA PHE A 356 -5.19 11.70 -6.90
C PHE A 356 -5.98 12.64 -7.80
N VAL A 357 -7.21 12.29 -8.14
CA VAL A 357 -8.09 13.10 -8.99
C VAL A 357 -8.29 14.49 -8.40
N THR A 358 -8.60 14.56 -7.11
CA THR A 358 -8.78 15.82 -6.39
C THR A 358 -7.50 16.65 -6.36
N ALA A 359 -6.35 16.02 -6.09
CA ALA A 359 -5.06 16.71 -6.07
C ALA A 359 -4.68 17.33 -7.41
N VAL A 360 -4.97 16.62 -8.51
CA VAL A 360 -4.73 17.14 -9.88
C VAL A 360 -5.68 18.29 -10.22
N ILE A 361 -6.99 18.12 -9.99
CA ILE A 361 -7.99 19.12 -10.37
C ILE A 361 -7.86 20.42 -9.56
N LEU A 362 -7.56 20.31 -8.25
CA LEU A 362 -7.39 21.46 -7.35
C LEU A 362 -5.95 21.99 -7.31
N ASP A 363 -5.07 21.48 -8.16
CA ASP A 363 -3.66 21.84 -8.25
C ASP A 363 -2.94 21.86 -6.90
N ARG A 364 -3.19 20.84 -6.06
CA ARG A 364 -2.52 20.71 -4.76
C ARG A 364 -1.56 19.50 -4.73
N LYS A 365 -0.71 19.45 -3.73
CA LYS A 365 0.18 18.32 -3.48
C LYS A 365 -0.64 17.05 -3.18
N PRO A 366 -0.37 15.91 -3.83
CA PRO A 366 -0.98 14.63 -3.49
C PRO A 366 -0.51 14.12 -2.12
N LEU A 367 -1.34 13.31 -1.47
CA LEU A 367 -1.05 12.77 -0.14
C LEU A 367 0.21 11.88 -0.13
N VAL A 368 0.35 11.00 -1.12
CA VAL A 368 1.52 10.11 -1.24
C VAL A 368 2.37 10.58 -2.43
N ASP A 369 2.97 11.77 -2.27
CA ASP A 369 3.84 12.35 -3.28
C ASP A 369 5.14 11.55 -3.45
N VAL A 370 5.97 11.96 -4.42
CA VAL A 370 7.24 11.29 -4.72
C VAL A 370 8.17 11.22 -3.51
N SER A 371 8.19 12.23 -2.63
CA SER A 371 9.04 12.22 -1.44
C SER A 371 8.63 11.11 -0.47
N GLN A 372 7.33 11.03 -0.17
CA GLN A 372 6.81 9.99 0.73
C GLN A 372 6.94 8.59 0.09
N ALA A 373 6.64 8.45 -1.19
CA ALA A 373 6.77 7.21 -1.93
C ALA A 373 8.21 6.66 -1.90
N LEU A 374 9.19 7.51 -2.15
CA LEU A 374 10.60 7.13 -2.13
C LEU A 374 11.13 6.89 -0.72
N ASN A 375 10.72 7.70 0.28
CA ASN A 375 11.11 7.47 1.67
C ASN A 375 10.57 6.14 2.23
N MET A 376 9.42 5.66 1.74
CA MET A 376 8.94 4.32 2.07
C MET A 376 9.69 3.23 1.30
N THR A 377 9.87 3.40 0.00
CA THR A 377 10.42 2.37 -0.88
C THR A 377 11.91 2.16 -0.66
N VAL A 378 12.71 3.25 -0.66
CA VAL A 378 14.17 3.17 -0.54
C VAL A 378 14.61 2.67 0.84
N ALA A 379 13.83 2.97 1.87
CA ALA A 379 14.09 2.42 3.20
C ALA A 379 14.12 0.88 3.21
N GLY A 380 13.20 0.25 2.48
CA GLY A 380 13.20 -1.21 2.35
C GLY A 380 14.35 -1.75 1.50
N ILE A 381 14.73 -1.05 0.43
CA ILE A 381 15.90 -1.46 -0.38
C ILE A 381 17.15 -1.50 0.50
N VAL A 382 17.39 -0.46 1.30
CA VAL A 382 18.52 -0.41 2.24
C VAL A 382 18.38 -1.45 3.36
N ALA A 383 17.16 -1.74 3.81
CA ALA A 383 16.91 -2.81 4.78
C ALA A 383 17.32 -4.18 4.24
N HIS A 384 16.98 -4.50 2.99
CA HIS A 384 17.43 -5.72 2.35
C HIS A 384 18.98 -5.79 2.24
N GLU A 385 19.62 -4.68 1.88
CA GLU A 385 21.09 -4.60 1.88
C GLU A 385 21.69 -4.86 3.27
N SER A 386 21.07 -4.34 4.32
CA SER A 386 21.47 -4.62 5.71
C SER A 386 21.32 -6.10 6.05
N ALA A 387 20.20 -6.74 5.65
CA ALA A 387 19.98 -8.16 5.89
C ALA A 387 21.02 -9.05 5.17
N LEU A 388 21.45 -8.67 3.96
CA LEU A 388 22.53 -9.36 3.25
C LEU A 388 23.89 -9.21 3.93
N LYS A 389 24.04 -8.25 4.83
CA LYS A 389 25.24 -7.95 5.64
C LYS A 389 25.05 -8.29 7.13
N ASP A 390 24.21 -9.27 7.42
CA ASP A 390 23.94 -9.78 8.76
C ASP A 390 23.51 -8.70 9.78
N GLY A 391 22.71 -7.73 9.32
CA GLY A 391 22.16 -6.69 10.18
C GLY A 391 23.03 -5.44 10.36
N GLU A 392 24.03 -5.22 9.50
CA GLU A 392 24.83 -3.99 9.52
C GLU A 392 23.93 -2.75 9.54
N LEU A 393 24.23 -1.80 10.45
CA LEU A 393 23.52 -0.53 10.53
C LEU A 393 23.86 0.36 9.32
N LEU A 394 22.92 0.60 8.43
CA LEU A 394 23.10 1.38 7.21
C LEU A 394 22.32 2.70 7.25
N LYS A 395 22.90 3.74 6.64
CA LYS A 395 22.22 5.04 6.43
C LYS A 395 21.29 4.96 5.22
N ILE A 396 20.14 5.63 5.32
CA ILE A 396 19.12 5.67 4.27
C ILE A 396 19.16 7.03 3.57
N PRO A 397 19.27 7.06 2.22
CA PRO A 397 19.11 8.28 1.45
C PRO A 397 17.77 8.95 1.71
N GLN A 398 17.76 10.28 1.74
CA GLN A 398 16.59 11.08 2.05
C GLN A 398 16.05 11.77 0.81
N PHE A 399 14.73 11.75 0.64
CA PHE A 399 14.06 12.35 -0.50
C PHE A 399 13.10 13.45 -0.05
N SER A 400 13.24 14.65 -0.62
CA SER A 400 12.38 15.81 -0.34
C SER A 400 12.18 16.63 -1.60
N MET A 401 10.98 17.14 -1.84
CA MET A 401 10.70 18.09 -2.93
C MET A 401 11.28 19.48 -2.65
N SER A 402 11.39 19.87 -1.38
CA SER A 402 12.14 21.06 -0.98
C SER A 402 13.64 20.73 -1.04
N ALA A 403 14.37 21.42 -1.89
CA ALA A 403 15.83 21.37 -1.96
C ALA A 403 16.46 21.98 -0.73
#